data_844d97d0e6d9db32007d697fe7aa8a19
#
_entry.id   844d97d0e6d9db32007d697fe7aa8a19
#
_cell.length_a   1.000
_cell.length_b   1.000
_cell.length_c   1.000
_cell.angle_alpha   90.00
_cell.angle_beta   90.00
_cell.angle_gamma   90.00
#
_symmetry.space_group_name_H-M   'P 1'
#
loop_
_entity.id
_entity.type
_entity.pdbx_description
1 polymer ?
#
loop_
_entity_poly.entity_id
_entity_poly.type
_entity_poly.pdbx_seq_one_letter_code
_entity_poly.pdbx_strand_id
1 'polypeptide(L)'
;MQRLYFTISILILTSLLAGCANFQPQEAKALEEYRMPTDVPAPVELIQTVEAEIASKIPPADCPVTTTGILSFEPPTPFTSSAPWEEFFWFGSNHLWTVLNDDGVWSGLPLNPDGYTQKIMWWSSLFNLPAESEPALVVSGRRLDGDAPPLRFYGATNASAKDIGEAMLTGVEFPSLGCWEVRGEYKKTSLTFVVWLAP
;
A
#
# COMPACT_ATOMS: atom_id res chain seq x y z
N MET A 1 19.06 -33.16 46.12
CA MET A 1 18.00 -32.16 45.98
C MET A 1 17.08 -32.54 44.82
N GLN A 2 16.37 -33.67 44.95
CA GLN A 2 15.59 -34.25 43.82
C GLN A 2 14.31 -34.96 44.27
N ARG A 3 13.65 -34.46 45.32
CA ARG A 3 12.43 -35.08 45.87
C ARG A 3 11.27 -34.11 46.13
N LEU A 4 11.28 -32.90 45.54
CA LEU A 4 10.26 -31.88 45.84
C LEU A 4 9.38 -31.52 44.64
N TYR A 5 9.51 -32.17 43.49
CA TYR A 5 8.74 -31.82 42.27
C TYR A 5 7.61 -32.83 41.93
N PHE A 6 7.40 -33.87 42.75
CA PHE A 6 6.44 -34.93 42.40
C PHE A 6 5.08 -34.81 43.10
N THR A 7 4.91 -33.87 44.01
CA THR A 7 3.66 -33.71 44.79
C THR A 7 2.74 -32.58 44.34
N ILE A 8 3.13 -31.76 43.37
CA ILE A 8 2.28 -30.62 42.87
C ILE A 8 1.50 -30.98 41.63
N SER A 9 1.84 -32.07 40.90
CA SER A 9 1.17 -32.47 39.66
C SER A 9 -0.13 -33.27 39.83
N ILE A 10 -0.49 -33.69 41.00
CA ILE A 10 -1.71 -34.55 41.22
C ILE A 10 -2.91 -33.72 41.67
N LEU A 11 -2.74 -32.48 42.08
CA LEU A 11 -3.84 -31.63 42.60
C LEU A 11 -4.55 -30.77 41.53
N ILE A 12 -4.11 -30.79 40.30
CA ILE A 12 -4.71 -30.00 39.20
C ILE A 12 -5.66 -30.81 38.31
N LEU A 13 -5.69 -32.16 38.49
CA LEU A 13 -6.48 -33.03 37.61
C LEU A 13 -7.88 -33.39 38.13
N THR A 14 -8.29 -32.90 39.28
CA THR A 14 -9.61 -33.21 39.86
C THR A 14 -10.66 -32.09 39.79
N SER A 15 -10.34 -30.93 39.21
CA SER A 15 -11.30 -29.82 39.13
C SER A 15 -11.94 -29.62 37.74
N LEU A 16 -11.77 -30.56 36.80
CA LEU A 16 -12.29 -30.46 35.43
C LEU A 16 -13.54 -31.34 35.13
N LEU A 17 -14.18 -31.92 36.11
CA LEU A 17 -15.34 -32.86 35.91
C LEU A 17 -16.68 -32.38 36.49
N ALA A 18 -16.82 -31.12 36.88
CA ALA A 18 -18.06 -30.61 37.48
C ALA A 18 -18.69 -29.45 36.67
N GLY A 19 -18.63 -29.48 35.35
CA GLY A 19 -19.11 -28.40 34.47
C GLY A 19 -20.05 -28.84 33.35
N CYS A 20 -20.66 -30.04 33.41
CA CYS A 20 -21.57 -30.49 32.38
C CYS A 20 -22.97 -30.79 32.95
N ALA A 21 -23.72 -29.78 33.38
CA ALA A 21 -25.14 -29.88 33.59
C ALA A 21 -25.74 -28.48 33.67
N ASN A 22 -26.06 -27.88 32.52
CA ASN A 22 -27.16 -26.93 32.29
C ASN A 22 -27.03 -26.36 30.88
N PHE A 23 -26.97 -27.21 29.87
CA PHE A 23 -27.34 -26.82 28.52
C PHE A 23 -28.84 -26.88 28.43
N GLN A 24 -29.54 -25.86 28.91
CA GLN A 24 -30.91 -25.65 28.49
C GLN A 24 -30.87 -25.29 27.00
N PRO A 25 -31.62 -25.97 26.14
CA PRO A 25 -31.82 -25.53 24.78
C PRO A 25 -32.55 -24.18 24.90
N GLN A 26 -31.83 -23.11 24.56
CA GLN A 26 -32.41 -21.80 24.34
C GLN A 26 -33.28 -21.96 23.09
N GLU A 27 -34.56 -22.23 23.36
CA GLU A 27 -35.60 -22.34 22.34
C GLU A 27 -35.51 -21.15 21.39
N ALA A 28 -35.60 -21.50 20.16
CA ALA A 28 -35.93 -20.72 18.98
C ALA A 28 -36.93 -19.57 19.20
N LYS A 29 -36.44 -18.48 19.81
CA LYS A 29 -37.11 -17.20 19.87
C LYS A 29 -36.21 -16.10 19.28
N ALA A 30 -35.86 -16.27 18.02
CA ALA A 30 -35.30 -15.16 17.21
C ALA A 30 -35.26 -15.57 15.72
N LEU A 31 -36.32 -16.19 15.22
CA LEU A 31 -36.72 -15.99 13.83
C LEU A 31 -37.72 -14.83 13.79
N GLU A 32 -37.45 -13.82 14.61
CA GLU A 32 -38.15 -12.57 14.50
C GLU A 32 -37.49 -11.81 13.37
N GLU A 33 -38.04 -12.03 12.18
CA GLU A 33 -38.10 -11.08 11.10
C GLU A 33 -36.79 -10.31 10.90
N TYR A 34 -35.79 -10.99 10.30
CA TYR A 34 -34.72 -10.29 9.60
C TYR A 34 -35.40 -9.47 8.47
N ARG A 35 -35.93 -8.32 8.83
CA ARG A 35 -36.33 -7.29 7.86
C ARG A 35 -35.06 -6.89 7.14
N MET A 36 -34.89 -7.42 5.93
CA MET A 36 -33.85 -6.87 5.05
C MET A 36 -34.04 -5.36 5.02
N PRO A 37 -32.94 -4.60 5.17
CA PRO A 37 -33.02 -3.15 4.99
C PRO A 37 -33.72 -2.89 3.65
N THR A 38 -34.78 -2.10 3.66
CA THR A 38 -35.53 -1.69 2.47
C THR A 38 -34.69 -0.82 1.52
N ASP A 39 -33.44 -0.51 1.89
CA ASP A 39 -32.49 0.31 1.14
C ASP A 39 -31.44 -0.53 0.40
N VAL A 40 -31.68 -1.80 0.09
CA VAL A 40 -30.82 -2.55 -0.81
C VAL A 40 -31.06 -1.99 -2.23
N PRO A 41 -30.06 -1.34 -2.85
CA PRO A 41 -30.23 -0.79 -4.18
C PRO A 41 -30.64 -1.89 -5.16
N ALA A 42 -31.47 -1.51 -6.13
CA ALA A 42 -31.92 -2.46 -7.16
C ALA A 42 -30.70 -3.05 -7.89
N PRO A 43 -30.73 -4.32 -8.34
CA PRO A 43 -29.60 -4.96 -9.01
C PRO A 43 -29.01 -4.16 -10.17
N VAL A 44 -29.81 -3.42 -10.89
CA VAL A 44 -29.39 -2.54 -11.99
C VAL A 44 -28.58 -1.32 -11.47
N GLU A 45 -28.99 -0.74 -10.36
CA GLU A 45 -28.34 0.39 -9.73
C GLU A 45 -26.97 -0.02 -9.14
N LEU A 46 -26.88 -1.21 -8.57
CA LEU A 46 -25.64 -1.80 -8.09
C LEU A 46 -24.65 -2.05 -9.25
N ILE A 47 -25.12 -2.61 -10.37
CA ILE A 47 -24.28 -2.85 -11.56
C ILE A 47 -23.75 -1.53 -12.12
N GLN A 48 -24.58 -0.50 -12.26
CA GLN A 48 -24.15 0.81 -12.75
C GLN A 48 -23.13 1.48 -11.83
N THR A 49 -23.28 1.32 -10.52
CA THR A 49 -22.33 1.85 -9.54
C THR A 49 -20.97 1.15 -9.64
N VAL A 50 -20.96 -0.17 -9.79
CA VAL A 50 -19.72 -0.97 -9.94
C VAL A 50 -19.03 -0.64 -11.28
N GLU A 51 -19.78 -0.51 -12.37
CA GLU A 51 -19.22 -0.13 -13.68
C GLU A 51 -18.60 1.28 -13.65
N ALA A 52 -19.26 2.24 -12.99
CA ALA A 52 -18.74 3.59 -12.81
C ALA A 52 -17.47 3.61 -11.95
N GLU A 53 -17.41 2.82 -10.89
CA GLU A 53 -16.22 2.68 -10.04
C GLU A 53 -15.06 2.06 -10.82
N ILE A 54 -15.30 1.02 -11.59
CA ILE A 54 -14.27 0.39 -12.43
C ILE A 54 -13.78 1.40 -13.49
N ALA A 55 -14.69 2.10 -14.18
CA ALA A 55 -14.33 3.08 -15.19
C ALA A 55 -13.49 4.23 -14.63
N SER A 56 -13.73 4.63 -13.39
CA SER A 56 -12.96 5.71 -12.73
C SER A 56 -11.51 5.31 -12.40
N LYS A 57 -11.21 4.02 -12.34
CA LYS A 57 -9.87 3.48 -12.11
C LYS A 57 -9.05 3.32 -13.40
N ILE A 58 -9.67 3.45 -14.56
CA ILE A 58 -8.98 3.37 -15.85
C ILE A 58 -8.36 4.72 -16.19
N PRO A 59 -7.04 4.80 -16.43
CA PRO A 59 -6.42 6.05 -16.85
C PRO A 59 -7.05 6.57 -18.16
N PRO A 60 -7.33 7.86 -18.28
CA PRO A 60 -7.71 8.45 -19.56
C PRO A 60 -6.63 8.24 -20.62
N ALA A 61 -7.04 8.17 -21.88
CA ALA A 61 -6.11 7.90 -22.99
C ALA A 61 -5.01 8.96 -23.18
N ASP A 62 -5.23 10.15 -22.67
CA ASP A 62 -4.29 11.27 -22.69
C ASP A 62 -3.38 11.33 -21.44
N CYS A 63 -3.56 10.42 -20.49
CA CYS A 63 -2.64 10.25 -19.36
C CYS A 63 -1.58 9.18 -19.70
N PRO A 64 -0.32 9.57 -19.99
CA PRO A 64 0.72 8.63 -20.40
C PRO A 64 1.33 7.89 -19.20
N VAL A 65 0.52 7.09 -18.48
CA VAL A 65 0.96 6.35 -17.30
C VAL A 65 2.17 5.45 -17.59
N THR A 66 3.05 5.35 -16.63
CA THR A 66 4.21 4.48 -16.69
C THR A 66 3.80 3.06 -16.30
N THR A 67 3.96 2.12 -17.23
CA THR A 67 3.56 0.70 -17.09
C THR A 67 4.72 -0.25 -17.42
N THR A 68 4.57 -1.53 -17.14
CA THR A 68 5.60 -2.57 -17.34
C THR A 68 6.08 -2.77 -18.79
N GLY A 69 5.45 -2.17 -19.79
CA GLY A 69 5.59 -2.65 -21.19
C GLY A 69 6.79 -2.15 -21.98
N ILE A 70 7.56 -1.14 -21.53
CA ILE A 70 8.48 -0.45 -22.44
C ILE A 70 9.96 -0.52 -22.04
N LEU A 71 10.31 -0.63 -20.77
CA LEU A 71 11.69 -0.70 -20.29
C LEU A 71 11.77 -1.60 -19.07
N SER A 72 12.20 -2.84 -19.24
CA SER A 72 12.53 -3.72 -18.12
C SER A 72 13.81 -3.22 -17.46
N PHE A 73 13.69 -2.71 -16.24
CA PHE A 73 14.83 -2.41 -15.39
C PHE A 73 15.02 -3.58 -14.41
N GLU A 74 16.25 -4.06 -14.34
CA GLU A 74 16.65 -5.05 -13.34
C GLU A 74 17.50 -4.35 -12.27
N PRO A 75 17.04 -4.31 -11.04
CA PRO A 75 17.84 -3.72 -9.96
C PRO A 75 19.08 -4.56 -9.68
N PRO A 76 20.18 -3.94 -9.20
CA PRO A 76 21.40 -4.69 -8.86
C PRO A 76 21.15 -5.63 -7.67
N THR A 77 21.98 -6.67 -7.53
CA THR A 77 21.96 -7.54 -6.34
C THR A 77 22.01 -6.71 -5.04
N PRO A 78 21.22 -7.01 -4.00
CA PRO A 78 20.44 -8.26 -3.81
C PRO A 78 19.02 -8.24 -4.40
N PHE A 79 18.63 -7.18 -5.08
CA PHE A 79 17.32 -7.08 -5.71
C PHE A 79 17.24 -7.99 -6.95
N THR A 80 16.02 -8.29 -7.37
CA THR A 80 15.74 -9.08 -8.57
C THR A 80 14.88 -8.28 -9.54
N SER A 81 14.74 -8.76 -10.79
CA SER A 81 13.82 -8.16 -11.76
C SER A 81 12.36 -8.23 -11.36
N SER A 82 11.99 -9.17 -10.48
CA SER A 82 10.65 -9.23 -9.89
C SER A 82 10.47 -8.12 -8.88
N ALA A 83 9.37 -7.39 -8.96
CA ALA A 83 8.96 -6.47 -7.90
C ALA A 83 8.78 -7.23 -6.58
N PRO A 84 8.96 -6.58 -5.42
CA PRO A 84 8.80 -7.22 -4.13
C PRO A 84 7.36 -7.70 -3.85
N TRP A 85 6.40 -7.20 -4.60
CA TRP A 85 4.97 -7.55 -4.46
C TRP A 85 4.36 -7.89 -5.82
N GLU A 86 3.36 -8.73 -5.81
CA GLU A 86 2.52 -8.99 -6.98
C GLU A 86 1.89 -7.69 -7.51
N GLU A 87 1.68 -7.56 -8.80
CA GLU A 87 1.15 -6.36 -9.47
C GLU A 87 2.07 -5.12 -9.45
N PHE A 88 3.36 -5.29 -9.10
CA PHE A 88 4.34 -4.21 -9.11
C PHE A 88 5.55 -4.55 -9.98
N PHE A 89 6.22 -3.51 -10.47
CA PHE A 89 7.45 -3.65 -11.22
C PHE A 89 8.50 -2.64 -10.81
N TRP A 90 9.76 -2.98 -11.06
CA TRP A 90 10.88 -2.08 -10.87
C TRP A 90 10.98 -1.09 -12.02
N PHE A 91 11.08 0.20 -11.70
CA PHE A 91 11.24 1.26 -12.69
C PHE A 91 12.41 2.18 -12.33
N GLY A 92 13.29 2.43 -13.30
CA GLY A 92 14.40 3.36 -13.09
C GLY A 92 15.72 2.94 -13.75
N SER A 93 16.81 3.21 -13.04
CA SER A 93 18.18 2.88 -13.42
C SER A 93 18.98 2.50 -12.17
N ASN A 94 20.22 1.96 -12.34
CA ASN A 94 21.10 1.61 -11.22
C ASN A 94 21.40 2.76 -10.25
N HIS A 95 21.23 4.00 -10.67
CA HIS A 95 21.53 5.16 -9.84
C HIS A 95 20.31 5.70 -9.08
N LEU A 96 19.10 5.43 -9.57
CA LEU A 96 17.85 5.76 -8.88
C LEU A 96 16.71 4.92 -9.46
N TRP A 97 16.00 4.19 -8.62
CA TRP A 97 14.83 3.40 -9.04
C TRP A 97 13.76 3.39 -7.95
N THR A 98 12.56 3.00 -8.34
CA THR A 98 11.38 2.88 -7.51
C THR A 98 10.57 1.64 -7.92
N VAL A 99 9.50 1.39 -7.21
CA VAL A 99 8.50 0.37 -7.52
C VAL A 99 7.20 1.07 -7.92
N LEU A 100 6.60 0.63 -9.00
CA LEU A 100 5.33 1.14 -9.53
C LEU A 100 4.33 -0.01 -9.72
N ASN A 101 3.03 0.31 -9.68
CA ASN A 101 1.97 -0.62 -10.05
C ASN A 101 2.05 -0.91 -11.55
N ASP A 102 1.78 -2.15 -11.96
CA ASP A 102 1.85 -2.60 -13.34
C ASP A 102 0.97 -1.80 -14.30
N ASP A 103 -0.18 -1.34 -13.81
CA ASP A 103 -1.16 -0.55 -14.55
C ASP A 103 -0.91 0.97 -14.47
N GLY A 104 0.04 1.42 -13.65
CA GLY A 104 0.33 2.84 -13.42
C GLY A 104 -0.76 3.57 -12.63
N VAL A 105 -1.65 2.85 -11.93
CA VAL A 105 -2.77 3.42 -11.19
C VAL A 105 -2.52 3.36 -9.69
N TRP A 106 -2.76 4.47 -9.01
CA TRP A 106 -2.84 4.55 -7.56
C TRP A 106 -4.26 4.89 -7.13
N SER A 107 -4.93 3.96 -6.45
CA SER A 107 -6.31 4.11 -5.99
C SER A 107 -6.42 3.94 -4.48
N GLY A 108 -7.52 4.44 -3.90
CA GLY A 108 -7.78 4.31 -2.47
C GLY A 108 -6.77 5.04 -1.58
N LEU A 109 -6.15 6.10 -2.09
CA LEU A 109 -5.18 6.88 -1.32
C LEU A 109 -5.85 7.56 -0.12
N PRO A 110 -5.22 7.57 1.06
CA PRO A 110 -5.75 8.30 2.21
C PRO A 110 -5.92 9.78 1.89
N LEU A 111 -7.14 10.29 2.10
CA LEU A 111 -7.45 11.70 1.96
C LEU A 111 -7.25 12.42 3.30
N ASN A 112 -6.40 13.43 3.30
CA ASN A 112 -6.17 14.36 4.39
C ASN A 112 -6.75 15.75 4.05
N PRO A 113 -6.81 16.71 5.00
CA PRO A 113 -7.32 18.06 4.74
C PRO A 113 -6.66 18.78 3.56
N ASP A 114 -5.40 18.47 3.27
CA ASP A 114 -4.60 19.13 2.24
C ASP A 114 -4.46 18.32 0.94
N GLY A 115 -4.91 17.06 0.91
CA GLY A 115 -4.87 16.22 -0.29
C GLY A 115 -4.70 14.72 -0.03
N TYR A 116 -4.39 13.99 -1.08
CA TYR A 116 -4.22 12.54 -1.09
C TYR A 116 -2.77 12.15 -0.82
N THR A 117 -2.54 11.34 0.21
CA THR A 117 -1.18 11.00 0.62
C THR A 117 -0.72 9.67 0.04
N GLN A 118 0.57 9.62 -0.34
CA GLN A 118 1.24 8.40 -0.78
C GLN A 118 2.64 8.32 -0.18
N LYS A 119 3.06 7.09 0.11
CA LYS A 119 4.44 6.75 0.47
C LYS A 119 5.13 6.12 -0.73
N ILE A 120 6.25 6.68 -1.13
CA ILE A 120 7.03 6.18 -2.26
C ILE A 120 8.39 5.71 -1.74
N MET A 121 8.74 4.48 -2.06
CA MET A 121 10.07 3.93 -1.80
C MET A 121 10.99 4.15 -3.00
N TRP A 122 12.21 4.54 -2.69
CA TRP A 122 13.26 4.79 -3.68
C TRP A 122 14.53 4.08 -3.28
N TRP A 123 15.25 3.61 -4.27
CA TRP A 123 16.55 2.97 -4.10
C TRP A 123 17.60 3.62 -4.98
N SER A 124 18.85 3.51 -4.56
CA SER A 124 20.01 3.96 -5.35
C SER A 124 21.23 3.15 -4.97
N SER A 125 22.04 2.78 -5.94
CA SER A 125 23.36 2.20 -5.69
C SER A 125 24.33 3.17 -4.97
N LEU A 126 23.97 4.45 -4.89
CA LEU A 126 24.73 5.49 -4.22
C LEU A 126 24.23 5.76 -2.79
N PHE A 127 23.13 5.13 -2.36
CA PHE A 127 22.58 5.28 -1.02
C PHE A 127 23.31 4.35 -0.06
N ASN A 128 23.64 4.87 1.12
CA ASN A 128 24.28 4.15 2.20
C ASN A 128 23.65 4.61 3.52
N LEU A 129 22.77 3.80 4.07
CA LEU A 129 21.97 4.12 5.24
C LEU A 129 22.82 4.49 6.47
N PRO A 130 23.91 3.78 6.82
CA PRO A 130 24.77 4.17 7.94
C PRO A 130 25.44 5.55 7.79
N ALA A 131 25.69 5.98 6.56
CA ALA A 131 26.34 7.27 6.28
C ALA A 131 25.33 8.42 6.05
N GLU A 132 24.08 8.11 5.73
CA GLU A 132 23.05 9.08 5.34
C GLU A 132 21.69 8.72 5.96
N SER A 133 21.54 9.05 7.25
CA SER A 133 20.30 8.77 7.99
C SER A 133 19.09 9.57 7.50
N GLU A 134 19.33 10.74 6.91
CA GLU A 134 18.35 11.60 6.26
C GLU A 134 18.75 11.75 4.79
N PRO A 135 18.13 10.94 3.89
CA PRO A 135 18.49 10.98 2.47
C PRO A 135 18.23 12.34 1.85
N ALA A 136 19.21 12.85 1.06
CA ALA A 136 19.06 14.08 0.31
C ALA A 136 18.19 13.92 -0.95
N LEU A 137 17.24 13.01 -0.94
CA LEU A 137 16.26 12.79 -1.99
C LEU A 137 15.18 13.88 -1.92
N VAL A 138 14.88 14.48 -3.06
CA VAL A 138 13.80 15.46 -3.22
C VAL A 138 12.78 14.93 -4.20
N VAL A 139 11.49 15.03 -3.87
CA VAL A 139 10.41 14.64 -4.77
C VAL A 139 9.55 15.85 -5.11
N SER A 140 9.28 16.01 -6.39
CA SER A 140 8.40 17.03 -6.96
C SER A 140 7.38 16.38 -7.90
N GLY A 141 6.31 17.09 -8.23
CA GLY A 141 5.36 16.61 -9.22
C GLY A 141 4.39 17.68 -9.63
N ARG A 142 3.80 17.46 -10.80
CA ARG A 142 2.81 18.35 -11.41
C ARG A 142 1.69 17.55 -12.02
N ARG A 143 0.51 18.11 -12.02
CA ARG A 143 -0.65 17.55 -12.69
C ARG A 143 -0.53 17.76 -14.20
N LEU A 144 -0.91 16.74 -15.01
CA LEU A 144 -0.83 16.78 -16.47
C LEU A 144 -2.18 17.07 -17.15
N ASP A 145 -3.27 16.68 -16.51
CA ASP A 145 -4.63 16.71 -17.05
C ASP A 145 -5.48 17.90 -16.54
N GLY A 146 -4.85 18.87 -15.92
CA GLY A 146 -5.53 20.06 -15.39
C GLY A 146 -4.65 20.92 -14.50
N ASP A 147 -5.19 22.03 -14.06
CA ASP A 147 -4.51 22.93 -13.15
C ASP A 147 -4.61 22.43 -11.70
N ALA A 148 -3.49 22.34 -11.03
CA ALA A 148 -3.40 22.07 -9.61
C ALA A 148 -2.09 22.65 -9.05
N PRO A 149 -2.02 22.97 -7.75
CA PRO A 149 -0.75 23.23 -7.10
C PRO A 149 0.17 22.00 -7.27
N PRO A 150 1.51 22.19 -7.26
CA PRO A 150 2.44 21.06 -7.27
C PRO A 150 2.20 20.16 -6.05
N LEU A 151 2.59 18.89 -6.14
CA LEU A 151 2.56 17.99 -4.99
C LEU A 151 3.40 18.55 -3.84
N ARG A 152 3.00 18.24 -2.62
CA ARG A 152 3.77 18.57 -1.42
C ARG A 152 4.69 17.40 -1.06
N PHE A 153 5.92 17.74 -0.73
CA PHE A 153 6.95 16.80 -0.30
C PHE A 153 7.35 17.08 1.15
N TYR A 154 7.32 16.06 2.00
CA TYR A 154 7.56 16.19 3.44
C TYR A 154 8.94 15.72 3.88
N GLY A 155 9.87 15.55 2.93
CA GLY A 155 11.20 15.05 3.21
C GLY A 155 11.33 13.55 2.96
N ALA A 156 12.57 13.08 2.98
CA ALA A 156 12.93 11.68 2.85
C ALA A 156 13.47 11.14 4.17
N THR A 157 13.07 9.92 4.50
CA THR A 157 13.61 9.15 5.61
C THR A 157 14.21 7.85 5.09
N ASN A 158 14.98 7.15 5.90
CA ASN A 158 15.43 5.81 5.55
C ASN A 158 14.37 4.75 5.88
N ALA A 159 14.41 3.65 5.16
CA ALA A 159 13.65 2.44 5.43
C ALA A 159 14.54 1.22 5.20
N SER A 160 14.35 0.17 5.98
CA SER A 160 15.08 -1.07 5.79
C SER A 160 14.17 -2.25 6.12
N ALA A 161 14.18 -3.26 5.24
CA ALA A 161 13.51 -4.52 5.48
C ALA A 161 14.33 -5.65 4.84
N LYS A 162 14.15 -6.87 5.34
CA LYS A 162 14.97 -8.02 4.92
C LYS A 162 14.83 -8.34 3.42
N ASP A 163 13.65 -8.13 2.88
CA ASP A 163 13.27 -8.45 1.49
C ASP A 163 13.57 -7.33 0.50
N ILE A 164 13.61 -6.09 0.95
CA ILE A 164 13.83 -4.91 0.10
C ILE A 164 15.17 -4.20 0.35
N GLY A 165 15.94 -4.63 1.35
CA GLY A 165 17.22 -3.99 1.71
C GLY A 165 17.04 -2.57 2.26
N GLU A 166 18.01 -1.69 1.95
CA GLU A 166 18.01 -0.28 2.37
C GLU A 166 17.35 0.59 1.30
N ALA A 167 16.35 1.37 1.69
CA ALA A 167 15.59 2.26 0.84
C ALA A 167 15.47 3.66 1.44
N MET A 168 15.19 4.62 0.59
CA MET A 168 14.75 5.96 0.95
C MET A 168 13.23 6.01 0.88
N LEU A 169 12.55 6.41 1.94
CA LEU A 169 11.10 6.52 1.99
C LEU A 169 10.69 7.98 1.98
N THR A 170 9.78 8.33 1.08
CA THR A 170 9.22 9.69 1.00
C THR A 170 7.72 9.68 1.24
N GLY A 171 7.23 10.70 1.97
CA GLY A 171 5.82 11.03 2.01
C GLY A 171 5.54 12.17 1.04
N VAL A 172 4.52 12.00 0.21
CA VAL A 172 4.04 13.04 -0.70
C VAL A 172 2.53 13.21 -0.56
N GLU A 173 2.05 14.42 -0.90
CA GLU A 173 0.64 14.73 -0.90
C GLU A 173 0.23 15.40 -2.20
N PHE A 174 -0.76 14.82 -2.84
CA PHE A 174 -1.32 15.29 -4.11
C PHE A 174 -2.58 16.13 -3.81
N PRO A 175 -2.64 17.39 -4.23
CA PRO A 175 -3.79 18.25 -3.98
C PRO A 175 -5.11 17.74 -4.56
N SER A 176 -5.05 16.90 -5.59
CA SER A 176 -6.23 16.36 -6.28
C SER A 176 -5.92 15.02 -6.95
N LEU A 177 -6.95 14.25 -7.22
CA LEU A 177 -6.90 13.10 -8.12
C LEU A 177 -6.60 13.56 -9.56
N GLY A 178 -6.16 12.63 -10.43
CA GLY A 178 -5.85 12.92 -11.83
C GLY A 178 -4.53 12.35 -12.31
N CYS A 179 -4.08 12.82 -13.46
CA CYS A 179 -2.82 12.42 -14.09
C CYS A 179 -1.63 13.22 -13.54
N TRP A 180 -0.67 12.54 -12.92
CA TRP A 180 0.46 13.21 -12.24
C TRP A 180 1.80 12.72 -12.75
N GLU A 181 2.64 13.66 -13.15
CA GLU A 181 4.07 13.45 -13.33
C GLU A 181 4.76 13.62 -11.97
N VAL A 182 5.53 12.61 -11.58
CA VAL A 182 6.31 12.58 -10.34
C VAL A 182 7.78 12.47 -10.69
N ARG A 183 8.61 13.29 -10.07
CA ARG A 183 10.06 13.33 -10.27
C ARG A 183 10.79 13.23 -8.94
N GLY A 184 11.63 12.20 -8.82
CA GLY A 184 12.62 12.09 -7.74
C GLY A 184 13.98 12.54 -8.20
N GLU A 185 14.69 13.28 -7.35
CA GLU A 185 16.06 13.74 -7.56
C GLU A 185 16.93 13.33 -6.38
N TYR A 186 17.94 12.53 -6.63
CA TYR A 186 18.90 12.10 -5.63
C TYR A 186 20.32 12.25 -6.13
N LYS A 187 21.13 13.05 -5.40
CA LYS A 187 22.48 13.40 -5.82
C LYS A 187 22.46 14.05 -7.23
N LYS A 188 23.08 13.40 -8.22
CA LYS A 188 23.12 13.90 -9.62
C LYS A 188 22.20 13.16 -10.56
N THR A 189 21.29 12.33 -10.02
CA THR A 189 20.39 11.50 -10.81
C THR A 189 18.96 11.93 -10.58
N SER A 190 18.14 11.84 -11.61
CA SER A 190 16.70 12.03 -11.52
C SER A 190 15.97 10.87 -12.19
N LEU A 191 14.77 10.59 -11.68
CA LEU A 191 13.84 9.63 -12.23
C LEU A 191 12.46 10.29 -12.32
N THR A 192 11.80 10.14 -13.46
CA THR A 192 10.46 10.69 -13.69
C THR A 192 9.53 9.60 -14.17
N PHE A 193 8.33 9.56 -13.61
CA PHE A 193 7.27 8.64 -14.01
C PHE A 193 5.91 9.33 -13.95
N VAL A 194 4.92 8.74 -14.57
CA VAL A 194 3.54 9.24 -14.60
C VAL A 194 2.61 8.20 -13.99
N VAL A 195 1.71 8.65 -13.13
CA VAL A 195 0.69 7.83 -12.48
C VAL A 195 -0.69 8.46 -12.62
N TRP A 196 -1.70 7.61 -12.68
CA TRP A 196 -3.10 8.00 -12.56
C TRP A 196 -3.55 7.84 -11.10
N LEU A 197 -3.93 8.94 -10.45
CA LEU A 197 -4.55 8.91 -9.13
C LEU A 197 -6.06 8.75 -9.33
N ALA A 198 -6.55 7.55 -9.09
CA ALA A 198 -7.96 7.19 -9.20
C ALA A 198 -8.72 7.44 -7.88
N PRO A 199 -10.02 7.65 -7.94
CA PRO A 199 -10.90 7.74 -6.77
C PRO A 199 -10.81 6.55 -5.82
#